data_9a054b9d1a9f7387dce19beb91490a56
#
_entry.id   9a054b9d1a9f7387dce19beb91490a56
#
_cell.length_a   1.000
_cell.length_b   1.000
_cell.length_c   1.000
_cell.angle_alpha   90.00
_cell.angle_beta   90.00
_cell.angle_gamma   90.00
#
_symmetry.space_group_name_H-M   'P 1'
#
loop_
_entity.id
_entity.type
_entity.pdbx_description
1 polymer ?
#
loop_
_entity_poly.entity_id
_entity_poly.type
_entity_poly.pdbx_seq_one_letter_code
_entity_poly.pdbx_strand_id
1 'polypeptide(L)'
;QFGQVPLGNILNTGLCDFEQAAQAPGWLKELRGEHTPETEEYGLTSFVFRARRPFHPTRFWQVMDNELDGVVRSKGYFWLASRPEFAGSWSQAGGIARQALGGMWWASVPKERWPEDAESLKFIMSNWIDGIGDARQELVFIGM
;
A
#
# COMPACT_ATOMS: atom_id res chain seq x y z
N GLN A 1 6.51 21.03 -8.15
CA GLN A 1 7.30 21.65 -7.05
C GLN A 1 6.76 21.05 -5.75
N PHE A 2 7.35 19.95 -5.34
CA PHE A 2 6.85 19.13 -4.23
C PHE A 2 7.04 19.87 -2.90
N GLY A 3 5.94 20.36 -2.30
CA GLY A 3 5.93 20.87 -0.93
C GLY A 3 6.71 22.16 -0.66
N GLN A 4 7.15 22.88 -1.68
CA GLN A 4 7.78 24.20 -1.52
C GLN A 4 6.73 25.29 -1.29
N VAL A 5 6.14 25.28 -0.11
CA VAL A 5 5.15 26.27 0.32
C VAL A 5 5.69 26.92 1.59
N PRO A 6 5.63 28.27 1.73
CA PRO A 6 5.98 28.93 2.96
C PRO A 6 5.18 28.39 4.13
N LEU A 7 5.82 28.04 5.23
CA LEU A 7 5.16 27.45 6.40
C LEU A 7 4.02 28.32 6.96
N GLY A 8 4.11 29.64 6.87
CA GLY A 8 3.05 30.55 7.29
C GLY A 8 1.76 30.43 6.48
N ASN A 9 1.80 29.81 5.28
CA ASN A 9 0.61 29.53 4.48
C ASN A 9 -0.08 28.22 4.89
N ILE A 10 0.53 27.45 5.79
CA ILE A 10 0.05 26.12 6.19
C ILE A 10 -0.21 26.08 7.70
N LEU A 11 0.67 26.71 8.50
CA LEU A 11 0.59 26.71 9.96
C LEU A 11 0.00 28.00 10.49
N ASN A 12 -0.90 27.88 11.46
CA ASN A 12 -1.53 29.01 12.17
C ASN A 12 -2.16 30.04 11.23
N THR A 13 -2.72 29.61 10.13
CA THR A 13 -3.34 30.51 9.13
C THR A 13 -4.61 31.22 9.65
N GLY A 14 -5.21 30.71 10.73
CA GLY A 14 -6.52 31.21 11.22
C GLY A 14 -7.70 30.90 10.28
N LEU A 15 -7.48 30.15 9.19
CA LEU A 15 -8.50 29.84 8.19
C LEU A 15 -9.38 28.63 8.56
N CYS A 16 -9.01 27.89 9.62
CA CYS A 16 -9.80 26.74 10.08
C CYS A 16 -10.88 27.25 11.08
N ASP A 17 -12.12 27.19 10.66
CA ASP A 17 -13.28 27.47 11.49
C ASP A 17 -14.03 26.15 11.74
N PHE A 18 -13.94 25.63 12.96
CA PHE A 18 -14.58 24.37 13.34
C PHE A 18 -16.11 24.46 13.36
N GLU A 19 -16.70 25.63 13.67
CA GLU A 19 -18.14 25.80 13.68
C GLU A 19 -18.68 25.78 12.25
N GLN A 20 -17.97 26.42 11.34
CA GLN A 20 -18.31 26.40 9.91
C GLN A 20 -18.04 25.02 9.29
N ALA A 21 -16.94 24.37 9.63
CA ALA A 21 -16.65 23.00 9.18
C ALA A 21 -17.71 22.00 9.66
N ALA A 22 -18.15 22.13 10.91
CA ALA A 22 -19.18 21.26 11.49
C ALA A 22 -20.55 21.39 10.79
N GLN A 23 -20.81 22.46 10.05
CA GLN A 23 -22.03 22.64 9.25
C GLN A 23 -21.89 22.12 7.81
N ALA A 24 -20.69 21.71 7.40
CA ALA A 24 -20.48 21.15 6.07
C ALA A 24 -21.27 19.82 5.91
N PRO A 25 -22.00 19.64 4.79
CA PRO A 25 -22.86 18.47 4.61
C PRO A 25 -22.15 17.13 4.75
N GLY A 26 -20.91 17.02 4.27
CA GLY A 26 -20.07 15.82 4.42
C GLY A 26 -19.72 15.52 5.87
N TRP A 27 -19.32 16.53 6.64
CA TRP A 27 -18.99 16.39 8.05
C TRP A 27 -20.19 15.96 8.89
N LEU A 28 -21.37 16.51 8.60
CA LEU A 28 -22.62 16.14 9.28
C LEU A 28 -23.03 14.71 9.01
N LYS A 29 -22.80 14.19 7.80
CA LYS A 29 -23.04 12.77 7.45
C LYS A 29 -22.14 11.84 8.26
N GLU A 30 -20.85 12.13 8.30
CA GLU A 30 -19.86 11.36 9.10
C GLU A 30 -20.23 11.35 10.58
N LEU A 31 -20.58 12.49 11.17
CA LEU A 31 -21.01 12.58 12.59
C LEU A 31 -22.28 11.78 12.89
N ARG A 32 -23.15 11.57 11.90
CA ARG A 32 -24.36 10.75 12.04
C ARG A 32 -24.13 9.28 11.77
N GLY A 33 -22.91 8.89 11.38
CA GLY A 33 -22.59 7.52 10.96
C GLY A 33 -23.21 7.14 9.61
N GLU A 34 -23.68 8.12 8.84
CA GLU A 34 -24.21 7.94 7.48
C GLU A 34 -23.03 7.95 6.48
N HIS A 35 -22.23 6.89 6.52
CA HIS A 35 -21.12 6.72 5.57
C HIS A 35 -21.65 6.12 4.27
N THR A 36 -21.54 6.85 3.17
CA THR A 36 -21.74 6.30 1.83
C THR A 36 -20.41 5.64 1.42
N PRO A 37 -20.36 4.33 1.14
CA PRO A 37 -19.13 3.69 0.71
C PRO A 37 -18.52 4.43 -0.50
N GLU A 38 -17.22 4.66 -0.48
CA GLU A 38 -16.51 5.36 -1.58
C GLU A 38 -16.73 4.67 -2.94
N THR A 39 -17.01 3.38 -2.92
CA THR A 39 -17.40 2.58 -4.09
C THR A 39 -18.70 3.07 -4.73
N GLU A 40 -19.65 3.48 -3.90
CA GLU A 40 -20.94 4.00 -4.39
C GLU A 40 -20.87 5.47 -4.77
N GLU A 41 -20.05 6.25 -4.06
CA GLU A 41 -19.93 7.68 -4.29
C GLU A 41 -19.07 8.01 -5.51
N TYR A 42 -17.96 7.27 -5.70
CA TYR A 42 -16.96 7.58 -6.74
C TYR A 42 -16.77 6.46 -7.77
N GLY A 43 -17.48 5.35 -7.66
CA GLY A 43 -17.31 4.17 -8.53
C GLY A 43 -15.93 3.50 -8.37
N LEU A 44 -15.23 3.77 -7.26
CA LEU A 44 -13.92 3.19 -6.98
C LEU A 44 -14.07 1.80 -6.37
N THR A 45 -13.32 0.85 -6.91
CA THR A 45 -13.23 -0.50 -6.35
C THR A 45 -11.81 -0.81 -5.94
N SER A 46 -11.64 -1.80 -5.07
CA SER A 46 -10.32 -2.28 -4.69
C SER A 46 -10.25 -3.80 -4.71
N PHE A 47 -9.09 -4.33 -5.07
CA PHE A 47 -8.79 -5.74 -4.91
C PHE A 47 -7.36 -5.94 -4.43
N VAL A 48 -7.12 -7.09 -3.82
CA VAL A 48 -5.78 -7.49 -3.37
C VAL A 48 -5.35 -8.69 -4.19
N PHE A 49 -4.29 -8.53 -4.96
CA PHE A 49 -3.63 -9.64 -5.63
C PHE A 49 -2.69 -10.33 -4.64
N ARG A 50 -2.88 -11.63 -4.43
CA ARG A 50 -2.00 -12.47 -3.61
C ARG A 50 -1.56 -13.71 -4.38
N ALA A 51 -0.26 -14.01 -4.33
CA ALA A 51 0.29 -15.23 -4.93
C ALA A 51 1.55 -15.68 -4.19
N ARG A 52 1.86 -16.97 -4.29
CA ARG A 52 3.04 -17.63 -3.68
C ARG A 52 4.04 -18.10 -4.74
N ARG A 53 4.08 -17.42 -5.87
CA ARG A 53 5.07 -17.66 -6.94
C ARG A 53 5.79 -16.35 -7.25
N PRO A 54 7.13 -16.38 -7.42
CA PRO A 54 7.86 -15.18 -7.80
C PRO A 54 7.46 -14.75 -9.22
N PHE A 55 7.42 -13.44 -9.43
CA PHE A 55 7.23 -12.88 -10.76
C PHE A 55 8.48 -13.02 -11.63
N HIS A 56 8.29 -13.22 -12.90
CA HIS A 56 9.34 -13.00 -13.89
C HIS A 56 9.61 -11.50 -14.01
N PRO A 57 10.84 -11.01 -13.81
CA PRO A 57 11.13 -9.57 -13.73
C PRO A 57 10.61 -8.78 -14.92
N THR A 58 10.94 -9.20 -16.14
CA THR A 58 10.54 -8.49 -17.37
C THR A 58 9.01 -8.39 -17.49
N ARG A 59 8.28 -9.50 -17.25
CA ARG A 59 6.82 -9.51 -17.33
C ARG A 59 6.17 -8.63 -16.27
N PHE A 60 6.73 -8.63 -15.06
CA PHE A 60 6.26 -7.76 -13.99
C PHE A 60 6.36 -6.30 -14.38
N TRP A 61 7.53 -5.88 -14.90
CA TRP A 61 7.73 -4.50 -15.33
C TRP A 61 6.86 -4.12 -16.53
N GLN A 62 6.65 -5.01 -17.48
CA GLN A 62 5.75 -4.76 -18.60
C GLN A 62 4.33 -4.42 -18.14
N VAL A 63 3.80 -5.15 -17.15
CA VAL A 63 2.48 -4.87 -16.58
C VAL A 63 2.49 -3.56 -15.81
N MET A 64 3.47 -3.35 -14.92
CA MET A 64 3.52 -2.18 -14.05
C MET A 64 3.76 -0.87 -14.79
N ASP A 65 4.45 -0.91 -15.93
CA ASP A 65 4.77 0.28 -16.72
C ASP A 65 3.69 0.61 -17.77
N ASN A 66 2.86 -0.37 -18.18
CA ASN A 66 2.01 -0.17 -19.36
C ASN A 66 0.53 -0.58 -19.17
N GLU A 67 0.18 -1.33 -18.14
CA GLU A 67 -1.13 -1.99 -18.05
C GLU A 67 -1.91 -1.62 -16.77
N LEU A 68 -1.65 -0.44 -16.21
CA LEU A 68 -2.36 0.04 -15.01
C LEU A 68 -3.44 1.08 -15.34
N ASP A 69 -4.01 1.01 -16.54
CA ASP A 69 -5.12 1.87 -16.93
C ASP A 69 -6.32 1.68 -15.98
N GLY A 70 -6.92 2.78 -15.55
CA GLY A 70 -8.00 2.78 -14.56
C GLY A 70 -7.55 2.63 -13.11
N VAL A 71 -6.25 2.32 -12.85
CA VAL A 71 -5.73 2.23 -11.49
C VAL A 71 -5.33 3.61 -10.98
N VAL A 72 -6.09 4.10 -10.00
CA VAL A 72 -5.82 5.39 -9.33
C VAL A 72 -4.67 5.27 -8.33
N ARG A 73 -4.59 4.13 -7.63
CA ARG A 73 -3.57 3.84 -6.63
C ARG A 73 -3.27 2.37 -6.56
N SER A 74 -1.99 2.03 -6.42
CA SER A 74 -1.57 0.68 -6.07
C SER A 74 -0.42 0.69 -5.07
N LYS A 75 -0.39 -0.31 -4.19
CA LYS A 75 0.63 -0.40 -3.15
C LYS A 75 0.82 -1.85 -2.71
N GLY A 76 2.02 -2.19 -2.27
CA GLY A 76 2.27 -3.49 -1.66
C GLY A 76 3.68 -4.00 -1.84
N TYR A 77 3.81 -5.31 -1.72
CA TYR A 77 5.07 -6.01 -1.86
C TYR A 77 5.03 -6.98 -3.03
N PHE A 78 6.16 -7.10 -3.72
CA PHE A 78 6.34 -8.05 -4.79
C PHE A 78 7.61 -8.88 -4.59
N TRP A 79 7.59 -10.07 -5.15
CA TRP A 79 8.67 -11.05 -5.09
C TRP A 79 9.12 -11.42 -6.50
N LEU A 80 10.41 -11.24 -6.79
CA LEU A 80 10.99 -11.51 -8.12
C LEU A 80 11.82 -12.79 -8.11
N ALA A 81 11.72 -13.58 -9.17
CA ALA A 81 12.52 -14.79 -9.36
C ALA A 81 14.03 -14.51 -9.47
N SER A 82 14.41 -13.32 -9.91
CA SER A 82 15.83 -12.91 -10.01
C SER A 82 16.47 -12.50 -8.69
N ARG A 83 15.66 -12.27 -7.65
CA ARG A 83 16.11 -11.87 -6.30
C ARG A 83 15.20 -12.50 -5.25
N PRO A 84 15.24 -13.84 -5.11
CA PRO A 84 14.26 -14.56 -4.31
C PRO A 84 14.35 -14.27 -2.82
N GLU A 85 15.48 -13.75 -2.33
CA GLU A 85 15.68 -13.42 -0.92
C GLU A 85 15.03 -12.12 -0.49
N PHE A 86 14.68 -11.24 -1.47
CA PHE A 86 14.24 -9.88 -1.18
C PHE A 86 12.78 -9.65 -1.54
N ALA A 87 12.11 -8.90 -0.67
CA ALA A 87 10.84 -8.27 -0.99
C ALA A 87 11.10 -6.94 -1.72
N GLY A 88 10.44 -6.73 -2.84
CA GLY A 88 10.31 -5.41 -3.45
C GLY A 88 9.11 -4.68 -2.87
N SER A 89 9.22 -3.40 -2.65
CA SER A 89 8.11 -2.54 -2.28
C SER A 89 7.65 -1.73 -3.50
N TRP A 90 6.34 -1.65 -3.69
CA TRP A 90 5.69 -0.92 -4.76
C TRP A 90 4.73 0.13 -4.21
N SER A 91 4.71 1.30 -4.80
CA SER A 91 3.74 2.35 -4.51
C SER A 91 3.50 3.18 -5.78
N GLN A 92 2.24 3.28 -6.18
CA GLN A 92 1.82 4.10 -7.30
C GLN A 92 0.62 4.96 -6.88
N ALA A 93 0.62 6.22 -7.30
CA ALA A 93 -0.49 7.13 -7.13
C ALA A 93 -0.58 8.04 -8.37
N GLY A 94 -1.69 7.98 -9.09
CA GLY A 94 -1.83 8.61 -10.39
C GLY A 94 -0.73 8.14 -11.35
N GLY A 95 -0.10 9.05 -12.06
CA GLY A 95 1.00 8.75 -12.98
C GLY A 95 2.39 8.56 -12.34
N ILE A 96 2.50 8.53 -11.01
CA ILE A 96 3.78 8.42 -10.32
C ILE A 96 3.91 7.06 -9.66
N ALA A 97 4.89 6.27 -10.09
CA ALA A 97 5.25 5.00 -9.49
C ALA A 97 6.61 5.07 -8.79
N ARG A 98 6.74 4.35 -7.69
CA ARG A 98 7.98 4.19 -6.94
C ARG A 98 8.16 2.74 -6.55
N GLN A 99 9.36 2.24 -6.73
CA GLN A 99 9.80 0.95 -6.24
C GLN A 99 11.01 1.10 -5.34
N ALA A 100 11.12 0.24 -4.37
CA ALA A 100 12.25 0.19 -3.46
C ALA A 100 12.49 -1.23 -2.95
N LEU A 101 13.62 -1.44 -2.29
CA LEU A 101 13.86 -2.65 -1.50
C LEU A 101 12.96 -2.59 -0.27
N GLY A 102 12.10 -3.60 -0.10
CA GLY A 102 11.19 -3.73 1.03
C GLY A 102 11.78 -4.49 2.22
N GLY A 103 12.96 -5.06 2.05
CA GLY A 103 13.64 -5.90 3.03
C GLY A 103 13.92 -7.32 2.53
N MET A 104 14.29 -8.21 3.43
CA MET A 104 14.43 -9.64 3.14
C MET A 104 13.19 -10.38 3.64
N TRP A 105 12.81 -11.44 2.93
CA TRP A 105 11.84 -12.39 3.46
C TRP A 105 12.44 -13.11 4.67
N TRP A 106 11.64 -13.35 5.68
CA TRP A 106 12.09 -14.04 6.90
C TRP A 106 12.62 -15.45 6.61
N ALA A 107 12.11 -16.09 5.56
CA ALA A 107 12.64 -17.36 5.06
C ALA A 107 14.12 -17.29 4.64
N SER A 108 14.61 -16.10 4.28
CA SER A 108 16.00 -15.85 3.89
C SER A 108 16.85 -15.23 4.99
N VAL A 109 16.26 -14.95 6.15
CA VAL A 109 16.96 -14.40 7.32
C VAL A 109 17.32 -15.55 8.25
N PRO A 110 18.61 -15.67 8.69
CA PRO A 110 19.01 -16.64 9.69
C PRO A 110 18.16 -16.53 10.96
N LYS A 111 17.76 -17.67 11.53
CA LYS A 111 16.86 -17.71 12.69
C LYS A 111 17.40 -16.97 13.92
N GLU A 112 18.70 -16.86 14.05
CA GLU A 112 19.40 -16.14 15.11
C GLU A 112 19.16 -14.62 15.04
N ARG A 113 18.62 -14.13 13.90
CA ARG A 113 18.25 -12.72 13.68
C ARG A 113 16.74 -12.49 13.69
N TRP A 114 15.98 -13.52 13.99
CA TRP A 114 14.53 -13.37 14.11
C TRP A 114 14.17 -12.60 15.37
N PRO A 115 13.03 -11.90 15.38
CA PRO A 115 12.58 -11.23 16.59
C PRO A 115 12.30 -12.24 17.71
N GLU A 116 12.58 -11.85 18.95
CA GLU A 116 12.33 -12.70 20.14
C GLU A 116 10.90 -12.52 20.68
N ASP A 117 10.23 -11.45 20.31
CA ASP A 117 8.88 -11.17 20.78
C ASP A 117 7.82 -12.06 20.09
N ALA A 118 6.88 -12.54 20.90
CA ALA A 118 5.88 -13.50 20.46
C ALA A 118 4.90 -12.94 19.41
N GLU A 119 4.67 -11.62 19.41
CA GLU A 119 3.75 -10.98 18.47
C GLU A 119 4.34 -10.96 17.06
N SER A 120 5.60 -10.53 16.94
CA SER A 120 6.33 -10.55 15.67
C SER A 120 6.50 -11.96 15.12
N LEU A 121 6.83 -12.93 15.98
CA LEU A 121 6.90 -14.35 15.57
C LEU A 121 5.56 -14.86 15.08
N LYS A 122 4.48 -14.56 15.78
CA LYS A 122 3.12 -14.91 15.35
C LYS A 122 2.77 -14.30 14.00
N PHE A 123 3.14 -13.05 13.76
CA PHE A 123 2.95 -12.38 12.47
C PHE A 123 3.72 -13.06 11.34
N ILE A 124 5.00 -13.40 11.57
CA ILE A 124 5.83 -14.13 10.60
C ILE A 124 5.19 -15.48 10.26
N MET A 125 4.82 -16.24 11.29
CA MET A 125 4.25 -17.58 11.12
C MET A 125 2.85 -17.57 10.50
N SER A 126 2.05 -16.52 10.71
CA SER A 126 0.74 -16.38 10.06
C SER A 126 0.83 -16.26 8.53
N ASN A 127 1.98 -15.85 8.02
CA ASN A 127 2.25 -15.73 6.59
C ASN A 127 3.14 -16.88 6.06
N TRP A 128 3.46 -17.86 6.88
CA TRP A 128 4.39 -18.94 6.54
C TRP A 128 3.72 -20.06 5.76
N ILE A 129 4.38 -20.52 4.70
CA ILE A 129 4.02 -21.74 3.96
C ILE A 129 5.24 -22.64 3.89
N ASP A 130 5.08 -23.92 4.19
CA ASP A 130 6.15 -24.90 4.11
C ASP A 130 6.76 -24.97 2.71
N GLY A 131 8.09 -24.96 2.65
CA GLY A 131 8.85 -24.96 1.41
C GLY A 131 9.02 -23.60 0.72
N ILE A 132 8.26 -22.54 1.15
CA ILE A 132 8.34 -21.19 0.56
C ILE A 132 8.72 -20.17 1.64
N GLY A 133 8.25 -20.34 2.87
CA GLY A 133 8.34 -19.36 3.94
C GLY A 133 7.26 -18.28 3.82
N ASP A 134 7.61 -17.04 4.17
CA ASP A 134 6.74 -15.87 4.15
C ASP A 134 6.76 -15.11 2.81
N ALA A 135 7.58 -15.54 1.85
CA ALA A 135 7.69 -14.89 0.55
C ALA A 135 6.37 -14.94 -0.24
N ARG A 136 5.95 -13.79 -0.77
CA ARG A 136 4.66 -13.65 -1.45
C ARG A 136 4.58 -12.43 -2.34
N GLN A 137 3.59 -12.43 -3.18
CA GLN A 137 3.03 -11.24 -3.80
C GLN A 137 1.87 -10.75 -2.91
N GLU A 138 1.83 -9.48 -2.64
CA GLU A 138 0.69 -8.84 -1.99
C GLU A 138 0.59 -7.39 -2.46
N LEU A 139 -0.25 -7.17 -3.45
CA LEU A 139 -0.43 -5.89 -4.12
C LEU A 139 -1.90 -5.49 -4.06
N VAL A 140 -2.17 -4.33 -3.52
CA VAL A 140 -3.51 -3.72 -3.48
C VAL A 140 -3.62 -2.77 -4.66
N PHE A 141 -4.73 -2.85 -5.38
CA PHE A 141 -5.08 -1.96 -6.47
C PHE A 141 -6.41 -1.30 -6.16
N ILE A 142 -6.50 0.00 -6.40
CA ILE A 142 -7.69 0.82 -6.24
C ILE A 142 -7.89 1.57 -7.55
N GLY A 143 -9.08 1.48 -8.12
CA GLY A 143 -9.38 2.10 -9.41
C GLY A 143 -10.85 2.00 -9.80
N MET A 144 -11.14 2.42 -11.01
CA MET A 144 -12.46 2.37 -11.63
C MET A 144 -12.57 1.21 -12.61
#